data_245e2be982a02a6c84c9c9f3b7f7d538
#
_entry.id   245e2be982a02a6c84c9c9f3b7f7d538
#
_cell.length_a   1.000
_cell.length_b   1.000
_cell.length_c   1.000
_cell.angle_alpha   90.00
_cell.angle_beta   90.00
_cell.angle_gamma   90.00
#
_symmetry.space_group_name_H-M   'P 1'
#
loop_
_entity.id
_entity.type
_entity.pdbx_description
1 polymer ?
#
loop_
_entity_poly.entity_id
_entity_poly.type
_entity_poly.pdbx_seq_one_letter_code
_entity_poly.pdbx_strand_id
1 'polypeptide(L)'
;VSRVLLVTNDFPPRRGGIQSYLVDLVRRLAAAGEHTLTVYAPQWKDADAFDAQTDGYRVVRHPGTLMLPVPSVDARMRQLIAENDVDTVWFGAAAPLALLAQRARQAGARRVLASTHGHEVGWSMLPGARSVLRRIGESSDVVTYVSRYTRGRFAAAFGPRAALEHLPPGVETERFRPQPARRAEMRNRYGLGERPTVLCLSRLVPRKGQDMLIRALPAIRQRVDGAALVIVGGGPYLDTLRGLAHRCGVTDHVTFTGGVPFAELPAHHAMADVFAMPCRTRGAGLDVEGLGIVFLEASATGVPVVAGSSGGAPETVQHNKTGMVVDGTSVQQIADTVGELLADPARAAAMGAAGREWVTAQWRSEDLAGRLSGLIRG
;
A
#
# COMPACT_ATOMS: atom_id res chain seq x y z
N VAL A 1 -14.90 -9.42 24.15
CA VAL A 1 -13.48 -9.19 23.79
C VAL A 1 -12.98 -10.44 23.07
N SER A 2 -12.63 -10.33 21.77
CA SER A 2 -12.04 -11.46 21.03
C SER A 2 -10.55 -11.53 21.28
N ARG A 3 -10.02 -12.76 21.36
CA ARG A 3 -8.58 -13.01 21.47
C ARG A 3 -8.04 -13.40 20.11
N VAL A 4 -7.23 -12.53 19.51
CA VAL A 4 -6.79 -12.62 18.11
C VAL A 4 -5.31 -12.97 18.03
N LEU A 5 -4.98 -13.97 17.22
CA LEU A 5 -3.61 -14.26 16.81
C LEU A 5 -3.41 -13.87 15.35
N LEU A 6 -2.61 -12.83 15.11
CA LEU A 6 -2.11 -12.49 13.77
C LEU A 6 -0.88 -13.35 13.46
N VAL A 7 -0.92 -14.11 12.37
CA VAL A 7 0.21 -14.91 11.85
C VAL A 7 0.65 -14.32 10.52
N THR A 8 1.88 -13.81 10.43
CA THR A 8 2.33 -13.11 9.22
C THR A 8 3.85 -13.11 9.04
N ASN A 9 4.31 -13.14 7.79
CA ASN A 9 5.70 -12.84 7.43
C ASN A 9 5.97 -11.32 7.33
N ASP A 10 4.92 -10.53 7.25
CA ASP A 10 4.98 -9.11 6.92
C ASP A 10 4.68 -8.26 8.17
N PHE A 11 5.67 -8.12 9.04
CA PHE A 11 5.55 -7.29 10.23
C PHE A 11 6.85 -6.50 10.47
N PRO A 12 6.78 -5.29 11.08
CA PRO A 12 7.98 -4.52 11.42
C PRO A 12 8.97 -5.33 12.29
N PRO A 13 10.27 -4.94 12.29
CA PRO A 13 10.85 -3.70 11.76
C PRO A 13 11.13 -3.69 10.26
N ARG A 14 10.90 -4.82 9.56
CA ARG A 14 11.03 -4.82 8.09
C ARG A 14 10.08 -3.79 7.48
N ARG A 15 10.59 -2.95 6.58
CA ARG A 15 9.81 -1.90 5.90
C ARG A 15 9.13 -2.43 4.66
N GLY A 16 7.87 -2.01 4.43
CA GLY A 16 7.09 -2.33 3.23
C GLY A 16 5.63 -1.92 3.37
N GLY A 17 4.89 -1.90 2.28
CA GLY A 17 3.48 -1.50 2.28
C GLY A 17 2.58 -2.43 3.09
N ILE A 18 2.80 -3.76 3.01
CA ILE A 18 2.04 -4.75 3.77
C ILE A 18 2.35 -4.62 5.27
N GLN A 19 3.62 -4.46 5.63
CA GLN A 19 4.06 -4.27 7.01
C GLN A 19 3.41 -3.03 7.65
N SER A 20 3.42 -1.90 6.93
CA SER A 20 2.78 -0.67 7.39
C SER A 20 1.28 -0.83 7.54
N TYR A 21 0.62 -1.50 6.60
CA TYR A 21 -0.81 -1.80 6.63
C TYR A 21 -1.18 -2.67 7.85
N LEU A 22 -0.46 -3.76 8.09
CA LEU A 22 -0.77 -4.67 9.18
C LEU A 22 -0.51 -4.03 10.54
N VAL A 23 0.61 -3.31 10.72
CA VAL A 23 0.91 -2.66 12.01
C VAL A 23 -0.05 -1.52 12.32
N ASP A 24 -0.53 -0.77 11.31
CA ASP A 24 -1.54 0.26 11.52
C ASP A 24 -2.85 -0.35 12.04
N LEU A 25 -3.33 -1.41 11.39
CA LEU A 25 -4.54 -2.12 11.85
C LEU A 25 -4.37 -2.70 13.25
N VAL A 26 -3.25 -3.35 13.56
CA VAL A 26 -2.97 -3.93 14.90
C VAL A 26 -2.98 -2.84 15.96
N ARG A 27 -2.29 -1.71 15.72
CA ARG A 27 -2.25 -0.58 16.67
C ARG A 27 -3.63 0.01 16.94
N ARG A 28 -4.46 0.16 15.90
CA ARG A 28 -5.81 0.70 16.03
C ARG A 28 -6.75 -0.25 16.76
N LEU A 29 -6.68 -1.54 16.46
CA LEU A 29 -7.45 -2.55 17.18
C LEU A 29 -7.03 -2.63 18.67
N ALA A 30 -5.72 -2.52 18.95
CA ALA A 30 -5.21 -2.48 20.31
C ALA A 30 -5.67 -1.23 21.06
N ALA A 31 -5.56 -0.05 20.42
CA ALA A 31 -6.00 1.23 21.01
C ALA A 31 -7.52 1.27 21.29
N ALA A 32 -8.33 0.58 20.47
CA ALA A 32 -9.77 0.47 20.69
C ALA A 32 -10.12 -0.40 21.92
N GLY A 33 -9.20 -1.26 22.40
CA GLY A 33 -9.39 -2.10 23.58
C GLY A 33 -10.45 -3.20 23.43
N GLU A 34 -10.97 -3.40 22.22
CA GLU A 34 -12.02 -4.39 21.96
C GLU A 34 -11.49 -5.82 21.77
N HIS A 35 -10.18 -5.96 21.55
CA HIS A 35 -9.52 -7.24 21.28
C HIS A 35 -8.21 -7.37 22.02
N THR A 36 -7.90 -8.60 22.47
CA THR A 36 -6.56 -8.95 22.92
C THR A 36 -5.77 -9.49 21.74
N LEU A 37 -4.64 -8.85 21.40
CA LEU A 37 -3.90 -9.11 20.18
C LEU A 37 -2.54 -9.74 20.49
N THR A 38 -2.25 -10.86 19.84
CA THR A 38 -0.92 -11.47 19.76
C THR A 38 -0.51 -11.54 18.31
N VAL A 39 0.72 -11.13 18.00
CA VAL A 39 1.31 -11.21 16.67
C VAL A 39 2.40 -12.28 16.66
N TYR A 40 2.33 -13.23 15.74
CA TYR A 40 3.39 -14.21 15.48
C TYR A 40 4.04 -13.90 14.15
N ALA A 41 5.30 -13.46 14.19
CA ALA A 41 6.03 -12.94 13.03
C ALA A 41 7.51 -13.33 13.05
N PRO A 42 8.25 -13.29 11.90
CA PRO A 42 9.66 -13.61 11.85
C PRO A 42 10.53 -12.69 12.70
N GLN A 43 11.68 -13.22 13.14
CA GLN A 43 12.75 -12.44 13.75
C GLN A 43 13.51 -11.67 12.66
N TRP A 44 13.68 -10.37 12.86
CA TRP A 44 14.48 -9.49 12.02
C TRP A 44 15.53 -8.78 12.87
N LYS A 45 16.56 -8.25 12.21
CA LYS A 45 17.46 -7.30 12.88
C LYS A 45 16.63 -6.16 13.47
N ASP A 46 16.94 -5.74 14.67
CA ASP A 46 16.24 -4.68 15.42
C ASP A 46 14.78 -5.01 15.85
N ALA A 47 14.36 -6.28 15.76
CA ALA A 47 13.01 -6.68 16.17
C ALA A 47 12.76 -6.44 17.66
N ASP A 48 13.73 -6.74 18.53
CA ASP A 48 13.59 -6.57 19.99
C ASP A 48 13.40 -5.09 20.36
N ALA A 49 14.10 -4.18 19.67
CA ALA A 49 13.94 -2.73 19.86
C ALA A 49 12.57 -2.24 19.41
N PHE A 50 12.01 -2.80 18.34
CA PHE A 50 10.66 -2.51 17.90
C PHE A 50 9.62 -3.07 18.89
N ASP A 51 9.78 -4.30 19.32
CA ASP A 51 8.84 -5.00 20.21
C ASP A 51 8.76 -4.33 21.59
N ALA A 52 9.89 -3.80 22.10
CA ALA A 52 9.93 -3.02 23.34
C ALA A 52 9.11 -1.71 23.29
N GLN A 53 8.76 -1.23 22.08
CA GLN A 53 7.97 -0.02 21.87
C GLN A 53 6.49 -0.31 21.53
N THR A 54 6.08 -1.59 21.56
CA THR A 54 4.69 -1.95 21.29
C THR A 54 3.82 -1.71 22.52
N ASP A 55 2.63 -1.17 22.30
CA ASP A 55 1.65 -0.90 23.35
C ASP A 55 0.30 -1.52 22.96
N GLY A 56 -0.33 -2.16 23.95
CA GLY A 56 -1.65 -2.77 23.80
C GLY A 56 -1.69 -4.10 23.02
N TYR A 57 -0.55 -4.62 22.54
CA TYR A 57 -0.46 -5.94 21.89
C TYR A 57 0.89 -6.62 22.14
N ARG A 58 0.94 -7.94 22.05
CA ARG A 58 2.14 -8.74 22.24
C ARG A 58 2.69 -9.23 20.90
N VAL A 59 4.02 -9.20 20.72
CA VAL A 59 4.70 -9.81 19.59
C VAL A 59 5.48 -11.06 20.05
N VAL A 60 5.32 -12.16 19.32
CA VAL A 60 6.08 -13.40 19.49
C VAL A 60 6.88 -13.63 18.22
N ARG A 61 8.20 -13.77 18.34
CA ARG A 61 9.09 -13.92 17.18
C ARG A 61 9.39 -15.37 16.86
N HIS A 62 9.31 -15.70 15.58
CA HIS A 62 9.81 -16.96 15.03
C HIS A 62 11.32 -16.83 14.81
N PRO A 63 12.13 -17.86 15.19
CA PRO A 63 13.61 -17.77 15.11
C PRO A 63 14.19 -17.49 13.73
N GLY A 64 13.45 -17.80 12.64
CA GLY A 64 13.89 -17.55 11.27
C GLY A 64 13.33 -16.24 10.72
N THR A 65 13.87 -15.82 9.57
CA THR A 65 13.43 -14.62 8.82
C THR A 65 12.26 -14.88 7.88
N LEU A 66 11.82 -16.13 7.75
CA LEU A 66 10.70 -16.56 6.91
C LEU A 66 9.94 -17.69 7.60
N MET A 67 8.63 -17.53 7.71
CA MET A 67 7.72 -18.57 8.16
C MET A 67 7.04 -19.22 6.94
N LEU A 68 7.10 -20.55 6.89
CA LEU A 68 6.38 -21.38 5.93
C LEU A 68 5.38 -22.27 6.70
N PRO A 69 4.38 -22.88 6.05
CA PRO A 69 3.45 -23.80 6.69
C PRO A 69 4.12 -25.18 6.99
N VAL A 70 5.16 -25.17 7.81
CA VAL A 70 5.96 -26.32 8.24
C VAL A 70 5.64 -26.72 9.70
N PRO A 71 6.00 -27.94 10.13
CA PRO A 71 5.64 -28.45 11.46
C PRO A 71 6.05 -27.55 12.63
N SER A 72 7.19 -26.87 12.57
CA SER A 72 7.65 -25.97 13.64
C SER A 72 6.78 -24.72 13.77
N VAL A 73 6.36 -24.13 12.65
CA VAL A 73 5.46 -22.97 12.64
C VAL A 73 4.05 -23.38 13.08
N ASP A 74 3.55 -24.54 12.60
CA ASP A 74 2.27 -25.11 13.03
C ASP A 74 2.26 -25.36 14.54
N ALA A 75 3.25 -26.06 15.08
CA ALA A 75 3.34 -26.36 16.49
C ALA A 75 3.34 -25.11 17.37
N ARG A 76 4.12 -24.09 16.99
CA ARG A 76 4.17 -22.83 17.74
C ARG A 76 2.86 -22.04 17.63
N MET A 77 2.23 -21.98 16.46
CA MET A 77 0.92 -21.36 16.29
C MET A 77 -0.12 -22.03 17.18
N ARG A 78 -0.21 -23.36 17.18
CA ARG A 78 -1.16 -24.12 18.01
C ARG A 78 -0.91 -23.92 19.51
N GLN A 79 0.34 -23.88 19.92
CA GLN A 79 0.74 -23.57 21.29
C GLN A 79 0.24 -22.16 21.71
N LEU A 80 0.45 -21.15 20.85
CA LEU A 80 -0.02 -19.78 21.10
C LEU A 80 -1.55 -19.69 21.17
N ILE A 81 -2.26 -20.48 20.36
CA ILE A 81 -3.73 -20.57 20.42
C ILE A 81 -4.16 -21.10 21.79
N ALA A 82 -3.55 -22.17 22.28
CA ALA A 82 -3.88 -22.77 23.55
C ALA A 82 -3.47 -21.91 24.76
N GLU A 83 -2.24 -21.34 24.73
CA GLU A 83 -1.72 -20.50 25.83
C GLU A 83 -2.51 -19.21 26.05
N ASN A 84 -3.11 -18.65 25.00
CA ASN A 84 -3.80 -17.37 25.04
C ASN A 84 -5.32 -17.49 24.81
N ASP A 85 -5.88 -18.71 24.82
CA ASP A 85 -7.31 -18.99 24.53
C ASP A 85 -7.79 -18.24 23.26
N VAL A 86 -7.01 -18.30 22.20
CA VAL A 86 -7.29 -17.57 20.93
C VAL A 86 -8.56 -18.11 20.31
N ASP A 87 -9.52 -17.24 20.06
CA ASP A 87 -10.76 -17.56 19.36
C ASP A 87 -10.71 -17.25 17.87
N THR A 88 -9.87 -16.30 17.45
CA THR A 88 -9.75 -15.85 16.07
C THR A 88 -8.30 -15.86 15.60
N VAL A 89 -8.02 -16.54 14.49
CA VAL A 89 -6.72 -16.47 13.82
C VAL A 89 -6.83 -15.64 12.55
N TRP A 90 -5.97 -14.65 12.44
CA TRP A 90 -5.87 -13.78 11.29
C TRP A 90 -4.52 -14.01 10.59
N PHE A 91 -4.54 -14.54 9.37
CA PHE A 91 -3.35 -14.63 8.52
C PHE A 91 -3.16 -13.30 7.80
N GLY A 92 -2.08 -12.59 8.12
CA GLY A 92 -1.77 -11.26 7.58
C GLY A 92 -1.45 -11.26 6.08
N ALA A 93 -1.03 -12.42 5.54
CA ALA A 93 -0.99 -12.70 4.11
C ALA A 93 -1.52 -14.12 3.87
N ALA A 94 -2.49 -14.27 2.95
CA ALA A 94 -3.21 -15.52 2.74
C ALA A 94 -2.25 -16.65 2.30
N ALA A 95 -1.48 -16.44 1.25
CA ALA A 95 -0.56 -17.45 0.74
C ALA A 95 0.88 -17.20 1.23
N PRO A 96 1.59 -18.22 1.71
CA PRO A 96 1.15 -19.60 1.90
C PRO A 96 0.65 -19.93 3.32
N LEU A 97 0.78 -19.00 4.31
CA LEU A 97 0.59 -19.31 5.74
C LEU A 97 -0.81 -19.76 6.10
N ALA A 98 -1.84 -19.24 5.40
CA ALA A 98 -3.22 -19.65 5.67
C ALA A 98 -3.56 -21.09 5.26
N LEU A 99 -2.61 -21.86 4.69
CA LEU A 99 -2.71 -23.33 4.64
C LEU A 99 -2.81 -23.96 6.04
N LEU A 100 -2.35 -23.25 7.07
CA LEU A 100 -2.47 -23.67 8.49
C LEU A 100 -3.87 -23.39 9.08
N ALA A 101 -4.81 -22.80 8.33
CA ALA A 101 -6.14 -22.44 8.81
C ALA A 101 -6.90 -23.61 9.45
N GLN A 102 -6.89 -24.78 8.80
CA GLN A 102 -7.51 -25.99 9.37
C GLN A 102 -6.84 -26.44 10.67
N ARG A 103 -5.51 -26.30 10.78
CA ARG A 103 -4.74 -26.60 11.99
C ARG A 103 -5.07 -25.63 13.12
N ALA A 104 -5.25 -24.35 12.79
CA ALA A 104 -5.68 -23.34 13.76
C ALA A 104 -7.06 -23.69 14.34
N ARG A 105 -8.02 -24.13 13.52
CA ARG A 105 -9.34 -24.61 13.97
C ARG A 105 -9.24 -25.82 14.89
N GLN A 106 -8.40 -26.81 14.53
CA GLN A 106 -8.16 -27.99 15.37
C GLN A 106 -7.54 -27.65 16.73
N ALA A 107 -6.83 -26.52 16.82
CA ALA A 107 -6.24 -26.02 18.07
C ALA A 107 -7.20 -25.16 18.92
N GLY A 108 -8.42 -24.85 18.43
CA GLY A 108 -9.44 -24.12 19.19
C GLY A 108 -9.92 -22.82 18.56
N ALA A 109 -9.31 -22.36 17.46
CA ALA A 109 -9.77 -21.15 16.78
C ALA A 109 -11.16 -21.36 16.17
N ARG A 110 -12.11 -20.53 16.55
CA ARG A 110 -13.49 -20.57 16.05
C ARG A 110 -13.64 -19.83 14.73
N ARG A 111 -12.79 -18.82 14.50
CA ARG A 111 -12.83 -17.96 13.32
C ARG A 111 -11.45 -17.82 12.68
N VAL A 112 -11.42 -17.80 11.35
CA VAL A 112 -10.18 -17.66 10.56
C VAL A 112 -10.37 -16.62 9.47
N LEU A 113 -9.50 -15.60 9.49
CA LEU A 113 -9.41 -14.57 8.47
C LEU A 113 -8.09 -14.74 7.70
N ALA A 114 -8.10 -14.43 6.39
CA ALA A 114 -6.90 -14.41 5.56
C ALA A 114 -6.88 -13.13 4.70
N SER A 115 -5.85 -12.31 4.85
CA SER A 115 -5.71 -11.07 4.07
C SER A 115 -4.96 -11.30 2.77
N THR A 116 -5.39 -10.63 1.68
CA THR A 116 -4.67 -10.62 0.41
C THR A 116 -4.19 -9.21 0.07
N HIS A 117 -3.06 -9.12 -0.63
CA HIS A 117 -2.39 -7.84 -0.93
C HIS A 117 -2.09 -7.65 -2.42
N GLY A 118 -2.56 -8.56 -3.27
CA GLY A 118 -2.41 -8.50 -4.72
C GLY A 118 -1.39 -9.49 -5.30
N HIS A 119 -0.41 -9.98 -4.53
CA HIS A 119 0.52 -11.02 -5.02
C HIS A 119 -0.20 -12.36 -5.29
N GLU A 120 -1.36 -12.60 -4.69
CA GLU A 120 -2.21 -13.76 -4.95
C GLU A 120 -2.76 -13.80 -6.39
N VAL A 121 -2.73 -12.68 -7.10
CA VAL A 121 -3.07 -12.64 -8.53
C VAL A 121 -2.15 -13.59 -9.32
N GLY A 122 -0.84 -13.54 -9.08
CA GLY A 122 0.11 -14.48 -9.70
C GLY A 122 -0.16 -15.94 -9.33
N TRP A 123 -0.50 -16.20 -8.06
CA TRP A 123 -0.87 -17.54 -7.59
C TRP A 123 -2.12 -18.08 -8.28
N SER A 124 -3.10 -17.24 -8.55
CA SER A 124 -4.35 -17.64 -9.21
C SER A 124 -4.17 -18.07 -10.68
N MET A 125 -3.05 -17.69 -11.29
CA MET A 125 -2.74 -17.98 -12.70
C MET A 125 -2.02 -19.31 -12.90
N LEU A 126 -1.43 -19.90 -11.84
CA LEU A 126 -0.67 -21.15 -11.90
C LEU A 126 -1.48 -22.30 -11.32
N PRO A 127 -1.66 -23.43 -12.04
CA PRO A 127 -2.55 -24.53 -11.62
C PRO A 127 -2.26 -25.04 -10.20
N GLY A 128 -1.00 -25.33 -9.86
CA GLY A 128 -0.62 -25.82 -8.52
C GLY A 128 -0.86 -24.77 -7.42
N ALA A 129 -0.46 -23.51 -7.66
CA ALA A 129 -0.69 -22.42 -6.73
C ALA A 129 -2.18 -22.08 -6.57
N ARG A 130 -2.97 -22.20 -7.64
CA ARG A 130 -4.43 -22.08 -7.58
C ARG A 130 -5.07 -23.09 -6.63
N SER A 131 -4.57 -24.34 -6.59
CA SER A 131 -5.05 -25.37 -5.66
C SER A 131 -4.73 -25.01 -4.20
N VAL A 132 -3.60 -24.31 -3.95
CA VAL A 132 -3.29 -23.78 -2.62
C VAL A 132 -4.29 -22.70 -2.21
N LEU A 133 -4.61 -21.75 -3.09
CA LEU A 133 -5.63 -20.72 -2.82
C LEU A 133 -7.00 -21.35 -2.54
N ARG A 134 -7.38 -22.41 -3.28
CA ARG A 134 -8.61 -23.14 -3.05
C ARG A 134 -8.69 -23.72 -1.64
N ARG A 135 -7.62 -24.39 -1.18
CA ARG A 135 -7.53 -24.92 0.18
C ARG A 135 -7.65 -23.83 1.24
N ILE A 136 -7.00 -22.70 1.02
CA ILE A 136 -7.07 -21.54 1.92
C ILE A 136 -8.53 -21.06 2.02
N GLY A 137 -9.20 -20.85 0.88
CA GLY A 137 -10.60 -20.42 0.85
C GLY A 137 -11.57 -21.41 1.50
N GLU A 138 -11.32 -22.71 1.36
CA GLU A 138 -12.15 -23.76 1.98
C GLU A 138 -11.98 -23.82 3.51
N SER A 139 -10.86 -23.30 4.05
CA SER A 139 -10.54 -23.35 5.47
C SER A 139 -10.72 -22.01 6.19
N SER A 140 -10.90 -20.90 5.46
CA SER A 140 -11.11 -19.56 6.00
C SER A 140 -12.60 -19.19 6.02
N ASP A 141 -13.02 -18.38 7.00
CA ASP A 141 -14.35 -17.77 7.02
C ASP A 141 -14.41 -16.55 6.14
N VAL A 142 -13.32 -15.73 6.19
CA VAL A 142 -13.20 -14.49 5.45
C VAL A 142 -11.85 -14.43 4.76
N VAL A 143 -11.88 -14.05 3.48
CA VAL A 143 -10.69 -13.63 2.73
C VAL A 143 -10.84 -12.16 2.39
N THR A 144 -9.94 -11.30 2.89
CA THR A 144 -10.01 -9.88 2.58
C THR A 144 -9.25 -9.55 1.30
N TYR A 145 -9.71 -8.53 0.58
CA TYR A 145 -9.06 -8.04 -0.63
C TYR A 145 -8.91 -6.52 -0.63
N VAL A 146 -7.84 -6.01 -1.26
CA VAL A 146 -7.50 -4.58 -1.25
C VAL A 146 -8.12 -3.78 -2.40
N SER A 147 -8.55 -4.45 -3.50
CA SER A 147 -9.19 -3.80 -4.65
C SER A 147 -10.13 -4.75 -5.38
N ARG A 148 -11.14 -4.20 -6.06
CA ARG A 148 -12.06 -4.99 -6.91
C ARG A 148 -11.31 -5.69 -8.04
N TYR A 149 -10.26 -5.05 -8.56
CA TYR A 149 -9.37 -5.67 -9.53
C TYR A 149 -8.76 -6.96 -9.00
N THR A 150 -8.10 -6.92 -7.84
CA THR A 150 -7.47 -8.11 -7.25
C THR A 150 -8.50 -9.18 -6.94
N ARG A 151 -9.66 -8.80 -6.37
CA ARG A 151 -10.79 -9.73 -6.18
C ARG A 151 -11.22 -10.40 -7.49
N GLY A 152 -11.42 -9.64 -8.55
CA GLY A 152 -11.83 -10.17 -9.87
C GLY A 152 -10.83 -11.20 -10.43
N ARG A 153 -9.55 -11.05 -10.11
CA ARG A 153 -8.49 -11.95 -10.59
C ARG A 153 -8.43 -13.27 -9.82
N PHE A 154 -8.62 -13.26 -8.51
CA PHE A 154 -8.39 -14.44 -7.69
C PHE A 154 -9.64 -15.05 -7.03
N ALA A 155 -10.80 -14.41 -7.05
CA ALA A 155 -11.99 -14.88 -6.34
C ALA A 155 -12.35 -16.34 -6.67
N ALA A 156 -12.36 -16.71 -7.95
CA ALA A 156 -12.65 -18.08 -8.39
C ALA A 156 -11.59 -19.10 -7.90
N ALA A 157 -10.37 -18.66 -7.62
CA ALA A 157 -9.32 -19.54 -7.10
C ALA A 157 -9.56 -19.90 -5.62
N PHE A 158 -10.05 -18.96 -4.80
CA PHE A 158 -10.41 -19.24 -3.41
C PHE A 158 -11.70 -20.08 -3.26
N GLY A 159 -12.57 -20.07 -4.26
CA GLY A 159 -13.83 -20.82 -4.24
C GLY A 159 -14.94 -20.10 -3.45
N PRO A 160 -16.12 -20.75 -3.28
CA PRO A 160 -17.32 -20.08 -2.80
C PRO A 160 -17.50 -20.08 -1.27
N ARG A 161 -16.64 -20.75 -0.50
CA ARG A 161 -16.87 -20.95 0.94
C ARG A 161 -16.53 -19.74 1.77
N ALA A 162 -15.35 -19.14 1.55
CA ALA A 162 -14.94 -17.93 2.27
C ALA A 162 -15.72 -16.72 1.79
N ALA A 163 -16.21 -15.89 2.71
CA ALA A 163 -16.69 -14.57 2.38
C ALA A 163 -15.52 -13.72 1.85
N LEU A 164 -15.75 -13.02 0.73
CA LEU A 164 -14.75 -12.09 0.17
C LEU A 164 -15.10 -10.67 0.60
N GLU A 165 -14.28 -10.09 1.49
CA GLU A 165 -14.53 -8.80 2.12
C GLU A 165 -13.51 -7.74 1.71
N HIS A 166 -14.02 -6.55 1.34
CA HIS A 166 -13.16 -5.43 0.95
C HIS A 166 -12.52 -4.79 2.18
N LEU A 167 -11.22 -4.93 2.33
CA LEU A 167 -10.44 -4.33 3.41
C LEU A 167 -9.14 -3.74 2.84
N PRO A 168 -9.19 -2.57 2.21
CA PRO A 168 -8.02 -1.89 1.69
C PRO A 168 -7.22 -1.22 2.82
N PRO A 169 -5.97 -0.78 2.56
CA PRO A 169 -5.26 0.10 3.49
C PRO A 169 -5.99 1.45 3.60
N GLY A 170 -6.09 1.93 4.84
CA GLY A 170 -6.62 3.25 5.15
C GLY A 170 -5.54 4.31 5.19
N VAL A 171 -5.96 5.57 5.25
CA VAL A 171 -5.09 6.74 5.38
C VAL A 171 -5.30 7.42 6.72
N GLU A 172 -4.20 7.76 7.39
CA GLU A 172 -4.17 8.61 8.59
C GLU A 172 -4.41 10.08 8.18
N THR A 173 -5.67 10.49 8.02
CA THR A 173 -6.06 11.79 7.46
C THR A 173 -5.65 12.99 8.34
N GLU A 174 -5.38 12.77 9.61
CA GLU A 174 -4.81 13.79 10.51
C GLU A 174 -3.31 13.99 10.27
N ARG A 175 -2.62 12.96 9.84
CA ARG A 175 -1.20 13.00 9.49
C ARG A 175 -0.99 13.46 8.06
N PHE A 176 -1.71 12.86 7.11
CA PHE A 176 -1.74 13.26 5.71
C PHE A 176 -2.81 14.34 5.50
N ARG A 177 -2.40 15.60 5.61
CA ARG A 177 -3.25 16.78 5.48
C ARG A 177 -2.46 17.93 4.84
N PRO A 178 -3.13 18.96 4.33
CA PRO A 178 -2.44 20.17 3.88
C PRO A 178 -1.57 20.76 4.99
N GLN A 179 -0.29 21.02 4.67
CA GLN A 179 0.72 21.52 5.62
C GLN A 179 1.55 22.66 4.99
N PRO A 180 1.01 23.91 4.92
CA PRO A 180 1.69 25.01 4.22
C PRO A 180 3.13 25.28 4.70
N ALA A 181 3.37 25.24 6.01
CA ALA A 181 4.70 25.44 6.57
C ALA A 181 5.68 24.34 6.14
N ARG A 182 5.25 23.08 6.18
CA ARG A 182 6.06 21.94 5.72
C ARG A 182 6.27 21.95 4.21
N ARG A 183 5.27 22.42 3.46
CA ARG A 183 5.42 22.65 2.01
C ARG A 183 6.59 23.61 1.73
N ALA A 184 6.63 24.76 2.38
CA ALA A 184 7.69 25.73 2.21
C ALA A 184 9.07 25.17 2.61
N GLU A 185 9.15 24.46 3.76
CA GLU A 185 10.38 23.81 4.23
C GLU A 185 10.92 22.81 3.19
N MET A 186 10.06 21.92 2.68
CA MET A 186 10.47 20.88 1.73
C MET A 186 10.85 21.46 0.36
N ARG A 187 10.13 22.49 -0.11
CA ARG A 187 10.48 23.20 -1.34
C ARG A 187 11.84 23.87 -1.23
N ASN A 188 12.15 24.48 -0.08
CA ASN A 188 13.48 25.05 0.19
C ASN A 188 14.57 23.98 0.25
N ARG A 189 14.30 22.85 0.94
CA ARG A 189 15.25 21.71 1.03
C ARG A 189 15.71 21.21 -0.34
N TYR A 190 14.79 21.17 -1.31
CA TYR A 190 15.08 20.67 -2.66
C TYR A 190 15.32 21.77 -3.71
N GLY A 191 15.43 23.03 -3.31
CA GLY A 191 15.69 24.14 -4.22
C GLY A 191 14.59 24.37 -5.26
N LEU A 192 13.33 24.02 -4.91
CA LEU A 192 12.21 24.12 -5.83
C LEU A 192 11.66 25.54 -6.00
N GLY A 193 11.79 26.40 -4.97
CA GLY A 193 11.21 27.74 -4.97
C GLY A 193 9.71 27.69 -5.35
N GLU A 194 9.30 28.51 -6.31
CA GLU A 194 7.94 28.54 -6.84
C GLU A 194 7.73 27.68 -8.11
N ARG A 195 8.70 26.85 -8.46
CA ARG A 195 8.63 25.99 -9.65
C ARG A 195 7.43 25.04 -9.58
N PRO A 196 6.60 24.92 -10.62
CA PRO A 196 5.56 23.91 -10.71
C PRO A 196 6.16 22.51 -10.53
N THR A 197 5.68 21.75 -9.54
CA THR A 197 6.37 20.54 -9.07
C THR A 197 5.47 19.32 -9.16
N VAL A 198 5.94 18.32 -9.92
CA VAL A 198 5.37 16.96 -9.97
C VAL A 198 6.10 16.10 -8.93
N LEU A 199 5.35 15.40 -8.11
CA LEU A 199 5.88 14.39 -7.18
C LEU A 199 5.54 12.99 -7.65
N CYS A 200 6.54 12.10 -7.67
CA CYS A 200 6.35 10.65 -7.74
C CYS A 200 6.99 10.00 -6.51
N LEU A 201 6.18 9.39 -5.66
CA LEU A 201 6.65 8.76 -4.43
C LEU A 201 6.32 7.28 -4.46
N SER A 202 7.34 6.42 -4.59
CA SER A 202 7.18 4.97 -4.61
C SER A 202 8.52 4.25 -4.61
N ARG A 203 8.50 2.93 -4.40
CA ARG A 203 9.67 2.08 -4.71
C ARG A 203 10.04 2.22 -6.18
N LEU A 204 11.33 2.36 -6.48
CA LEU A 204 11.83 2.52 -7.85
C LEU A 204 11.89 1.16 -8.56
N VAL A 205 10.82 0.84 -9.28
CA VAL A 205 10.66 -0.36 -10.09
C VAL A 205 9.86 -0.01 -11.36
N PRO A 206 10.09 -0.71 -12.50
CA PRO A 206 9.54 -0.32 -13.81
C PRO A 206 8.02 -0.19 -13.88
N ARG A 207 7.25 -0.97 -13.08
CA ARG A 207 5.78 -0.89 -13.10
C ARG A 207 5.23 0.43 -12.57
N LYS A 208 6.02 1.17 -11.76
CA LYS A 208 5.58 2.43 -11.12
C LYS A 208 5.59 3.64 -12.07
N GLY A 209 6.25 3.53 -13.24
CA GLY A 209 6.15 4.52 -14.31
C GLY A 209 7.00 5.78 -14.13
N GLN A 210 8.01 5.78 -13.22
CA GLN A 210 8.93 6.92 -13.08
C GLN A 210 9.64 7.25 -14.41
N ASP A 211 9.99 6.25 -15.18
CA ASP A 211 10.60 6.40 -16.51
C ASP A 211 9.66 7.10 -17.51
N MET A 212 8.37 6.87 -17.40
CA MET A 212 7.37 7.52 -18.26
C MET A 212 7.22 9.01 -17.91
N LEU A 213 7.29 9.37 -16.62
CA LEU A 213 7.33 10.77 -16.17
C LEU A 213 8.58 11.50 -16.68
N ILE A 214 9.75 10.86 -16.58
CA ILE A 214 11.00 11.44 -17.08
C ILE A 214 10.91 11.67 -18.60
N ARG A 215 10.34 10.75 -19.38
CA ARG A 215 10.11 10.90 -20.83
C ARG A 215 9.08 11.98 -21.16
N ALA A 216 8.07 12.16 -20.31
CA ALA A 216 7.04 13.17 -20.47
C ALA A 216 7.53 14.59 -20.09
N LEU A 217 8.53 14.68 -19.22
CA LEU A 217 8.98 15.96 -18.64
C LEU A 217 9.40 17.00 -19.70
N PRO A 218 10.11 16.69 -20.80
CA PRO A 218 10.40 17.69 -21.85
C PRO A 218 9.13 18.35 -22.40
N ALA A 219 8.10 17.58 -22.72
CA ALA A 219 6.82 18.12 -23.24
C ALA A 219 6.04 18.89 -22.16
N ILE A 220 6.06 18.42 -20.90
CA ILE A 220 5.47 19.16 -19.78
C ILE A 220 6.15 20.54 -19.65
N ARG A 221 7.47 20.60 -19.75
CA ARG A 221 8.25 21.84 -19.65
C ARG A 221 8.04 22.81 -20.83
N GLN A 222 7.73 22.30 -22.01
CA GLN A 222 7.32 23.15 -23.14
C GLN A 222 6.00 23.87 -22.89
N ARG A 223 5.09 23.25 -22.13
CA ARG A 223 3.79 23.81 -21.75
C ARG A 223 3.85 24.68 -20.50
N VAL A 224 4.68 24.27 -19.52
CA VAL A 224 4.78 24.89 -18.19
C VAL A 224 6.25 25.14 -17.88
N ASP A 225 6.68 26.39 -18.08
CA ASP A 225 8.07 26.77 -17.83
C ASP A 225 8.45 26.51 -16.36
N GLY A 226 9.70 26.12 -16.16
CA GLY A 226 10.21 25.84 -14.83
C GLY A 226 9.75 24.53 -14.19
N ALA A 227 8.84 23.76 -14.80
CA ALA A 227 8.33 22.52 -14.21
C ALA A 227 9.46 21.58 -13.76
N ALA A 228 9.31 21.02 -12.54
CA ALA A 228 10.25 20.13 -11.90
C ALA A 228 9.59 18.79 -11.54
N LEU A 229 10.38 17.71 -11.56
CA LEU A 229 9.97 16.38 -11.13
C LEU A 229 10.79 15.96 -9.91
N VAL A 230 10.11 15.61 -8.82
CA VAL A 230 10.74 15.04 -7.62
C VAL A 230 10.35 13.56 -7.52
N ILE A 231 11.35 12.70 -7.51
CA ILE A 231 11.17 11.24 -7.38
C ILE A 231 11.68 10.82 -6.01
N VAL A 232 10.74 10.42 -5.14
CA VAL A 232 11.00 9.98 -3.77
C VAL A 232 10.92 8.47 -3.71
N GLY A 233 11.99 7.86 -3.19
CA GLY A 233 12.06 6.42 -2.96
C GLY A 233 13.38 5.80 -3.41
N GLY A 234 13.58 4.57 -2.99
CA GLY A 234 14.72 3.73 -3.37
C GLY A 234 14.30 2.51 -4.18
N GLY A 235 15.24 1.92 -4.88
CA GLY A 235 15.00 0.68 -5.61
C GLY A 235 16.01 0.42 -6.73
N PRO A 236 15.99 -0.79 -7.31
CA PRO A 236 16.99 -1.22 -8.29
C PRO A 236 16.92 -0.46 -9.62
N TYR A 237 15.88 0.33 -9.84
CA TYR A 237 15.67 1.07 -11.09
C TYR A 237 16.35 2.45 -11.10
N LEU A 238 16.97 2.89 -9.99
CA LEU A 238 17.51 4.24 -9.81
C LEU A 238 18.51 4.64 -10.90
N ASP A 239 19.52 3.79 -11.17
CA ASP A 239 20.58 4.14 -12.14
C ASP A 239 20.04 4.20 -13.58
N THR A 240 19.07 3.33 -13.90
CA THR A 240 18.35 3.40 -15.19
C THR A 240 17.59 4.73 -15.33
N LEU A 241 16.93 5.19 -14.26
CA LEU A 241 16.18 6.45 -14.28
C LEU A 241 17.11 7.67 -14.41
N ARG A 242 18.25 7.69 -13.71
CA ARG A 242 19.27 8.74 -13.84
C ARG A 242 19.81 8.82 -15.27
N GLY A 243 20.19 7.67 -15.83
CA GLY A 243 20.63 7.61 -17.23
C GLY A 243 19.54 8.05 -18.22
N LEU A 244 18.29 7.78 -17.93
CA LEU A 244 17.16 8.23 -18.73
C LEU A 244 16.98 9.76 -18.64
N ALA A 245 17.06 10.36 -17.46
CA ALA A 245 16.96 11.80 -17.27
C ALA A 245 18.07 12.54 -18.09
N HIS A 246 19.27 11.98 -18.10
CA HIS A 246 20.37 12.50 -18.92
C HIS A 246 20.04 12.42 -20.44
N ARG A 247 19.59 11.26 -20.91
CA ARG A 247 19.23 11.10 -22.34
C ARG A 247 18.06 11.98 -22.77
N CYS A 248 17.14 12.29 -21.88
CA CYS A 248 16.02 13.20 -22.14
C CYS A 248 16.38 14.68 -21.96
N GLY A 249 17.62 15.02 -21.57
CA GLY A 249 18.06 16.40 -21.37
C GLY A 249 17.37 17.11 -20.19
N VAL A 250 16.93 16.36 -19.17
CA VAL A 250 16.16 16.89 -18.04
C VAL A 250 16.82 16.67 -16.67
N THR A 251 18.11 16.35 -16.64
CA THR A 251 18.85 16.05 -15.41
C THR A 251 18.69 17.13 -14.35
N ASP A 252 18.79 18.40 -14.70
CA ASP A 252 18.70 19.55 -13.78
C ASP A 252 17.25 19.85 -13.35
N HIS A 253 16.30 19.08 -13.83
CA HIS A 253 14.85 19.24 -13.58
C HIS A 253 14.24 18.02 -12.88
N VAL A 254 15.07 17.01 -12.59
CA VAL A 254 14.65 15.79 -11.86
C VAL A 254 15.47 15.67 -10.59
N THR A 255 14.80 15.69 -9.44
CA THR A 255 15.41 15.47 -8.14
C THR A 255 15.11 14.03 -7.67
N PHE A 256 16.17 13.26 -7.41
CA PHE A 256 16.07 11.92 -6.79
C PHE A 256 16.46 12.03 -5.33
N THR A 257 15.51 11.87 -4.41
CA THR A 257 15.76 12.02 -2.97
C THR A 257 16.34 10.77 -2.32
N GLY A 258 16.21 9.61 -2.98
CA GLY A 258 16.37 8.32 -2.30
C GLY A 258 15.19 7.99 -1.38
N GLY A 259 15.36 6.98 -0.54
CA GLY A 259 14.35 6.62 0.47
C GLY A 259 14.35 7.63 1.61
N VAL A 260 13.16 8.04 2.04
CA VAL A 260 12.96 9.02 3.13
C VAL A 260 12.30 8.35 4.35
N PRO A 261 12.45 8.90 5.56
CA PRO A 261 11.77 8.40 6.74
C PRO A 261 10.25 8.46 6.56
N PHE A 262 9.54 7.46 7.10
CA PHE A 262 8.07 7.41 7.04
C PHE A 262 7.41 8.66 7.65
N ALA A 263 8.03 9.24 8.69
CA ALA A 263 7.57 10.47 9.32
C ALA A 263 7.57 11.70 8.40
N GLU A 264 8.40 11.70 7.35
CA GLU A 264 8.52 12.81 6.40
C GLU A 264 7.59 12.69 5.19
N LEU A 265 6.94 11.54 4.98
CA LEU A 265 6.07 11.32 3.81
C LEU A 265 4.97 12.40 3.66
N PRO A 266 4.25 12.82 4.72
CA PRO A 266 3.24 13.87 4.58
C PRO A 266 3.82 15.20 4.08
N ALA A 267 5.01 15.57 4.54
CA ALA A 267 5.69 16.80 4.09
C ALA A 267 6.12 16.70 2.62
N HIS A 268 6.55 15.52 2.17
CA HIS A 268 6.86 15.29 0.76
C HIS A 268 5.62 15.39 -0.13
N HIS A 269 4.47 14.83 0.30
CA HIS A 269 3.22 15.03 -0.44
C HIS A 269 2.82 16.52 -0.49
N ALA A 270 2.92 17.21 0.63
CA ALA A 270 2.52 18.63 0.73
C ALA A 270 3.33 19.57 -0.18
N MET A 271 4.57 19.24 -0.58
CA MET A 271 5.38 20.10 -1.43
C MET A 271 4.92 20.12 -2.90
N ALA A 272 4.13 19.13 -3.32
CA ALA A 272 3.75 18.94 -4.72
C ALA A 272 2.59 19.84 -5.16
N ASP A 273 2.54 20.15 -6.45
CA ASP A 273 1.39 20.73 -7.12
C ASP A 273 0.53 19.64 -7.79
N VAL A 274 1.20 18.56 -8.26
CA VAL A 274 0.56 17.36 -8.81
C VAL A 274 1.33 16.14 -8.30
N PHE A 275 0.61 15.14 -7.82
CA PHE A 275 1.17 13.80 -7.58
C PHE A 275 0.92 12.93 -8.81
N ALA A 276 1.97 12.35 -9.36
CA ALA A 276 1.84 11.48 -10.53
C ALA A 276 2.62 10.18 -10.36
N MET A 277 1.94 9.05 -10.50
CA MET A 277 2.56 7.73 -10.58
C MET A 277 1.84 6.94 -11.68
N PRO A 278 2.25 7.10 -12.96
CA PRO A 278 1.61 6.44 -14.10
C PRO A 278 1.99 4.96 -14.14
N CYS A 279 1.53 4.22 -13.16
CA CYS A 279 1.78 2.80 -13.05
C CYS A 279 1.17 2.01 -14.21
N ARG A 280 1.85 0.93 -14.59
CA ARG A 280 1.47 0.08 -15.73
C ARG A 280 1.56 -1.39 -15.40
N THR A 281 0.69 -2.17 -16.02
CA THR A 281 0.70 -3.63 -15.94
C THR A 281 1.80 -4.19 -16.82
N ARG A 282 2.57 -5.17 -16.32
CA ARG A 282 3.68 -5.83 -16.98
C ARG A 282 3.58 -7.35 -16.83
N GLY A 283 4.43 -8.08 -17.59
CA GLY A 283 4.53 -9.53 -17.44
C GLY A 283 3.18 -10.26 -17.62
N ALA A 284 2.41 -9.91 -18.65
CA ALA A 284 1.10 -10.50 -18.94
C ALA A 284 0.12 -10.46 -17.73
N GLY A 285 0.22 -9.42 -16.89
CA GLY A 285 -0.67 -9.25 -15.73
C GLY A 285 -0.10 -9.79 -14.42
N LEU A 286 1.14 -10.26 -14.40
CA LEU A 286 1.81 -10.75 -13.18
C LEU A 286 2.39 -9.61 -12.34
N ASP A 287 2.85 -8.52 -12.97
CA ASP A 287 3.42 -7.35 -12.31
C ASP A 287 2.45 -6.16 -12.45
N VAL A 288 1.65 -5.96 -11.43
CA VAL A 288 0.50 -5.04 -11.42
C VAL A 288 0.45 -4.26 -10.11
N GLU A 289 -0.14 -3.05 -10.14
CA GLU A 289 -0.40 -2.29 -8.93
C GLU A 289 -1.60 -2.88 -8.16
N GLY A 290 -1.40 -3.29 -6.89
CA GLY A 290 -2.48 -3.88 -6.10
C GLY A 290 -3.59 -2.88 -5.77
N LEU A 291 -3.20 -1.68 -5.29
CA LEU A 291 -4.09 -0.55 -5.02
C LEU A 291 -3.35 0.78 -5.19
N GLY A 292 -2.21 0.97 -4.50
CA GLY A 292 -1.45 2.23 -4.52
C GLY A 292 -1.91 3.22 -3.45
N ILE A 293 -1.66 2.93 -2.18
CA ILE A 293 -2.04 3.81 -1.06
C ILE A 293 -1.49 5.23 -1.19
N VAL A 294 -0.34 5.41 -1.84
CA VAL A 294 0.28 6.73 -2.07
C VAL A 294 -0.61 7.72 -2.82
N PHE A 295 -1.53 7.24 -3.66
CA PHE A 295 -2.53 8.07 -4.32
C PHE A 295 -3.53 8.66 -3.30
N LEU A 296 -3.97 7.83 -2.37
CA LEU A 296 -4.87 8.24 -1.29
C LEU A 296 -4.17 9.18 -0.31
N GLU A 297 -2.89 8.94 0.00
CA GLU A 297 -2.05 9.82 0.82
C GLU A 297 -1.88 11.20 0.18
N ALA A 298 -1.63 11.25 -1.13
CA ALA A 298 -1.58 12.51 -1.89
C ALA A 298 -2.93 13.23 -1.88
N SER A 299 -4.02 12.53 -2.16
CA SER A 299 -5.38 13.10 -2.08
C SER A 299 -5.71 13.60 -0.68
N ALA A 300 -5.34 12.89 0.38
CA ALA A 300 -5.52 13.33 1.77
C ALA A 300 -4.77 14.63 2.08
N THR A 301 -3.61 14.87 1.45
CA THR A 301 -2.88 16.14 1.56
C THR A 301 -3.43 17.26 0.68
N GLY A 302 -4.51 17.02 -0.06
CA GLY A 302 -5.13 17.99 -0.94
C GLY A 302 -4.41 18.19 -2.28
N VAL A 303 -3.57 17.21 -2.69
CA VAL A 303 -2.83 17.25 -3.94
C VAL A 303 -3.58 16.43 -5.01
N PRO A 304 -3.83 16.98 -6.21
CA PRO A 304 -4.47 16.23 -7.29
C PRO A 304 -3.59 15.09 -7.77
N VAL A 305 -4.21 13.98 -8.12
CA VAL A 305 -3.54 12.72 -8.43
C VAL A 305 -3.64 12.38 -9.91
N VAL A 306 -2.52 11.94 -10.51
CA VAL A 306 -2.49 11.29 -11.82
C VAL A 306 -2.03 9.84 -11.63
N ALA A 307 -2.96 8.90 -11.73
CA ALA A 307 -2.71 7.47 -11.57
C ALA A 307 -2.67 6.75 -12.92
N GLY A 308 -1.80 5.76 -13.05
CA GLY A 308 -1.82 4.87 -14.22
C GLY A 308 -2.95 3.86 -14.15
N SER A 309 -3.44 3.40 -15.31
CA SER A 309 -4.50 2.39 -15.44
C SER A 309 -3.98 0.96 -15.20
N SER A 310 -3.38 0.71 -14.03
CA SER A 310 -2.83 -0.60 -13.64
C SER A 310 -3.49 -1.14 -12.38
N GLY A 311 -4.04 -2.33 -12.48
CA GLY A 311 -4.57 -3.03 -11.32
C GLY A 311 -5.67 -2.27 -10.57
N GLY A 312 -5.49 -2.14 -9.26
CA GLY A 312 -6.39 -1.39 -8.38
C GLY A 312 -6.15 0.13 -8.35
N ALA A 313 -5.10 0.65 -9.00
CA ALA A 313 -4.79 2.09 -8.97
C ALA A 313 -5.96 2.98 -9.40
N PRO A 314 -6.75 2.66 -10.46
CA PRO A 314 -7.92 3.45 -10.82
C PRO A 314 -9.00 3.55 -9.73
N GLU A 315 -9.03 2.62 -8.78
CA GLU A 315 -10.00 2.63 -7.68
C GLU A 315 -9.68 3.67 -6.60
N THR A 316 -8.46 4.21 -6.63
CA THR A 316 -7.98 5.27 -5.72
C THR A 316 -8.24 6.67 -6.26
N VAL A 317 -8.92 6.80 -7.39
CA VAL A 317 -9.17 8.07 -8.08
C VAL A 317 -10.59 8.08 -8.65
N GLN A 318 -11.36 9.13 -8.35
CA GLN A 318 -12.56 9.45 -9.10
C GLN A 318 -12.14 10.30 -10.31
N HIS A 319 -12.06 9.67 -11.48
CA HIS A 319 -11.58 10.30 -12.72
C HIS A 319 -12.28 11.61 -13.02
N ASN A 320 -11.55 12.65 -13.38
CA ASN A 320 -12.00 14.03 -13.59
C ASN A 320 -12.55 14.76 -12.35
N LYS A 321 -12.62 14.11 -11.19
CA LYS A 321 -13.16 14.73 -9.97
C LYS A 321 -12.09 14.89 -8.88
N THR A 322 -11.43 13.79 -8.49
CA THR A 322 -10.39 13.80 -7.46
C THR A 322 -8.98 13.64 -8.04
N GLY A 323 -8.89 13.38 -9.33
CA GLY A 323 -7.65 13.13 -10.06
C GLY A 323 -7.94 12.62 -11.46
N MET A 324 -6.89 12.18 -12.13
CA MET A 324 -6.91 11.68 -13.50
C MET A 324 -6.39 10.25 -13.55
N VAL A 325 -6.99 9.41 -14.39
CA VAL A 325 -6.46 8.09 -14.72
C VAL A 325 -5.95 8.14 -16.15
N VAL A 326 -4.70 7.70 -16.34
CA VAL A 326 -4.00 7.74 -17.65
C VAL A 326 -3.51 6.36 -18.05
N ASP A 327 -3.28 6.14 -19.32
CA ASP A 327 -2.49 4.99 -19.77
C ASP A 327 -1.03 5.19 -19.35
N GLY A 328 -0.57 4.38 -18.39
CA GLY A 328 0.81 4.40 -17.88
C GLY A 328 1.89 4.04 -18.93
N THR A 329 1.50 3.69 -20.16
CA THR A 329 2.40 3.43 -21.29
C THR A 329 2.43 4.57 -22.32
N SER A 330 1.53 5.57 -22.20
CA SER A 330 1.44 6.71 -23.12
C SER A 330 2.15 7.94 -22.56
N VAL A 331 3.36 8.20 -23.04
CA VAL A 331 4.13 9.42 -22.69
C VAL A 331 3.34 10.67 -23.02
N GLN A 332 2.65 10.71 -24.16
CA GLN A 332 1.88 11.85 -24.60
C GLN A 332 0.70 12.14 -23.65
N GLN A 333 -0.10 11.13 -23.31
CA GLN A 333 -1.23 11.31 -22.40
C GLN A 333 -0.77 11.77 -21.01
N ILE A 334 0.36 11.23 -20.51
CA ILE A 334 0.95 11.64 -19.24
C ILE A 334 1.37 13.10 -19.32
N ALA A 335 2.07 13.50 -20.41
CA ALA A 335 2.55 14.88 -20.60
C ALA A 335 1.40 15.87 -20.67
N ASP A 336 0.35 15.56 -21.45
CA ASP A 336 -0.83 16.41 -21.59
C ASP A 336 -1.57 16.55 -20.26
N THR A 337 -1.88 15.45 -19.59
CA THR A 337 -2.63 15.46 -18.33
C THR A 337 -1.89 16.20 -17.23
N VAL A 338 -0.61 15.90 -17.02
CA VAL A 338 0.20 16.56 -16.00
C VAL A 338 0.42 18.03 -16.35
N GLY A 339 0.73 18.33 -17.61
CA GLY A 339 0.91 19.71 -18.10
C GLY A 339 -0.33 20.56 -17.94
N GLU A 340 -1.52 20.02 -18.21
CA GLU A 340 -2.80 20.72 -18.02
C GLU A 340 -3.06 21.08 -16.55
N LEU A 341 -2.82 20.13 -15.64
CA LEU A 341 -3.00 20.36 -14.21
C LEU A 341 -2.00 21.38 -13.65
N LEU A 342 -0.74 21.34 -14.12
CA LEU A 342 0.25 22.34 -13.70
C LEU A 342 -0.03 23.74 -14.31
N ALA A 343 -0.62 23.81 -15.50
CA ALA A 343 -0.96 25.07 -16.17
C ALA A 343 -2.22 25.73 -15.62
N ASP A 344 -3.05 24.97 -14.89
CA ASP A 344 -4.29 25.47 -14.25
C ASP A 344 -4.29 25.16 -12.74
N PRO A 345 -3.59 25.95 -11.92
CA PRO A 345 -3.52 25.76 -10.48
C PRO A 345 -4.90 25.81 -9.78
N ALA A 346 -5.86 26.55 -10.34
CA ALA A 346 -7.20 26.64 -9.76
C ALA A 346 -7.96 25.30 -9.90
N ARG A 347 -7.91 24.69 -11.10
CA ARG A 347 -8.46 23.35 -11.35
C ARG A 347 -7.72 22.28 -10.51
N ALA A 348 -6.40 22.35 -10.44
CA ALA A 348 -5.59 21.45 -9.63
C ALA A 348 -5.98 21.52 -8.15
N ALA A 349 -6.10 22.71 -7.59
CA ALA A 349 -6.51 22.92 -6.20
C ALA A 349 -7.93 22.41 -5.92
N ALA A 350 -8.90 22.68 -6.81
CA ALA A 350 -10.26 22.18 -6.69
C ALA A 350 -10.33 20.65 -6.71
N MET A 351 -9.55 20.02 -7.61
CA MET A 351 -9.45 18.56 -7.72
C MET A 351 -8.78 17.95 -6.47
N GLY A 352 -7.74 18.58 -5.95
CA GLY A 352 -7.07 18.17 -4.70
C GLY A 352 -7.99 18.27 -3.48
N ALA A 353 -8.77 19.36 -3.37
CA ALA A 353 -9.77 19.54 -2.31
C ALA A 353 -10.85 18.45 -2.35
N ALA A 354 -11.39 18.16 -3.53
CA ALA A 354 -12.36 17.07 -3.73
C ALA A 354 -11.75 15.70 -3.38
N GLY A 355 -10.46 15.49 -3.69
CA GLY A 355 -9.71 14.31 -3.33
C GLY A 355 -9.61 14.11 -1.82
N ARG A 356 -9.28 15.18 -1.09
CA ARG A 356 -9.21 15.16 0.37
C ARG A 356 -10.58 14.86 1.00
N GLU A 357 -11.62 15.54 0.55
CA GLU A 357 -12.99 15.29 1.05
C GLU A 357 -13.39 13.83 0.88
N TRP A 358 -13.16 13.28 -0.32
CA TRP A 358 -13.48 11.89 -0.62
C TRP A 358 -12.69 10.89 0.24
N VAL A 359 -11.36 11.11 0.39
CA VAL A 359 -10.52 10.22 1.22
C VAL A 359 -10.92 10.29 2.69
N THR A 360 -11.19 11.50 3.20
CA THR A 360 -11.65 11.69 4.58
C THR A 360 -13.01 11.02 4.84
N ALA A 361 -13.88 10.94 3.82
CA ALA A 361 -15.20 10.33 3.96
C ALA A 361 -15.17 8.77 3.83
N GLN A 362 -14.21 8.19 3.12
CA GLN A 362 -14.31 6.76 2.73
C GLN A 362 -13.07 5.90 3.00
N TRP A 363 -11.91 6.53 3.30
CA TRP A 363 -10.63 5.81 3.35
C TRP A 363 -9.86 6.04 4.66
N ARG A 364 -10.53 6.46 5.72
CA ARG A 364 -9.87 6.66 7.01
C ARG A 364 -9.41 5.33 7.60
N SER A 365 -8.20 5.33 8.14
CA SER A 365 -7.63 4.15 8.82
C SER A 365 -8.51 3.67 9.98
N GLU A 366 -9.14 4.60 10.72
CA GLU A 366 -10.05 4.29 11.83
C GLU A 366 -11.26 3.46 11.39
N ASP A 367 -11.91 3.88 10.29
CA ASP A 367 -13.12 3.23 9.78
C ASP A 367 -12.80 1.81 9.27
N LEU A 368 -11.64 1.64 8.65
CA LEU A 368 -11.18 0.34 8.15
C LEU A 368 -10.73 -0.59 9.28
N ALA A 369 -10.13 -0.07 10.35
CA ALA A 369 -9.87 -0.84 11.56
C ALA A 369 -11.18 -1.29 12.25
N GLY A 370 -12.19 -0.41 12.33
CA GLY A 370 -13.53 -0.75 12.81
C GLY A 370 -14.19 -1.85 11.97
N ARG A 371 -14.03 -1.79 10.64
CA ARG A 371 -14.49 -2.85 9.73
C ARG A 371 -13.80 -4.19 10.01
N LEU A 372 -12.47 -4.19 10.19
CA LEU A 372 -11.74 -5.40 10.59
C LEU A 372 -12.21 -5.94 11.94
N SER A 373 -12.45 -5.06 12.93
CA SER A 373 -13.02 -5.45 14.23
C SER A 373 -14.37 -6.17 14.04
N GLY A 374 -15.24 -5.67 13.17
CA GLY A 374 -16.48 -6.34 12.80
C GLY A 374 -16.25 -7.73 12.18
N LEU A 375 -15.30 -7.84 11.25
CA LEU A 375 -14.95 -9.12 10.61
C LEU A 375 -14.36 -10.14 11.61
N ILE A 376 -13.66 -9.69 12.65
CA ILE A 376 -13.14 -10.54 13.73
C ILE A 376 -14.26 -11.08 14.59
N ARG A 377 -15.27 -10.28 14.90
CA ARG A 377 -16.41 -10.68 15.75
C ARG A 377 -17.38 -11.65 15.05
N GLY A 378 -17.61 -11.49 13.75
CA GLY A 378 -18.47 -12.31 12.92
C GLY A 378 -19.77 -11.67 12.55
#